data_c6289e3afcc9fb80e656575457789b45
#
_entry.id   c6289e3afcc9fb80e656575457789b45
#
_cell.length_a   1.000
_cell.length_b   1.000
_cell.length_c   1.000
_cell.angle_alpha   90.00
_cell.angle_beta   90.00
_cell.angle_gamma   90.00
#
_symmetry.space_group_name_H-M   'P 1'
#
loop_
_entity.id
_entity.type
_entity.pdbx_description
1 polymer ?
#
loop_
_entity_poly.entity_id
_entity_poly.type
_entity_poly.pdbx_seq_one_letter_code
_entity_poly.pdbx_strand_id
1 'polypeptide(L)'
;LTRKQEVIPPVVISKGKLAGRYQAFPDACRLKNNDIIVAFYAGYTHVSFPNDEFPLGGRICMVRSSDEGRTWTESSVLYDDKYDNRDPHVSQLDDGTVICTFFSLIRATNSLGLQNLGVSIVASHDNGKTWDAQARMLFPEWNCSAPIRQLPDGTCILGLYRMDSKEGLSIGGTSRSLDRGKNWETPVAIKATGVSLDAETDIIRLNDGRLFAALRSRINEMFFSISTDEGKTWSEAQKIGFPGHAPHFTRLSSGEIILSHRLPKTSIHISRDETKTWQGPYEIDSCVGAYPATVELKDHSVLIVYYTEGAGSVIRARRFNVLPNGIEFLPW
;
A
#
# COMPACT_ATOMS: atom_id res chain seq x y z
N LEU A 1 -7.84 -26.34 32.28
CA LEU A 1 -8.81 -26.10 31.20
C LEU A 1 -8.31 -24.91 30.39
N THR A 2 -7.53 -25.16 29.34
CA THR A 2 -7.14 -24.14 28.35
C THR A 2 -8.41 -23.70 27.63
N ARG A 3 -8.87 -22.47 27.87
CA ARG A 3 -9.89 -21.83 27.03
C ARG A 3 -9.38 -21.90 25.58
N LYS A 4 -10.06 -22.60 24.70
CA LYS A 4 -9.88 -22.45 23.25
C LYS A 4 -10.11 -20.97 22.95
N GLN A 5 -9.07 -20.28 22.49
CA GLN A 5 -9.20 -18.90 22.06
C GLN A 5 -10.20 -18.90 20.91
N GLU A 6 -11.30 -18.18 21.06
CA GLU A 6 -12.33 -18.10 20.03
C GLU A 6 -11.71 -17.47 18.77
N VAL A 7 -11.77 -18.15 17.66
CA VAL A 7 -11.19 -17.65 16.41
C VAL A 7 -12.10 -16.56 15.86
N ILE A 8 -11.71 -15.31 16.06
CA ILE A 8 -12.42 -14.16 15.50
C ILE A 8 -12.16 -14.10 13.99
N PRO A 9 -13.20 -14.33 13.15
CA PRO A 9 -13.01 -14.36 11.70
C PRO A 9 -12.80 -12.95 11.12
N PRO A 10 -12.12 -12.84 9.96
CA PRO A 10 -12.09 -11.59 9.20
C PRO A 10 -13.48 -11.28 8.64
N VAL A 11 -13.74 -10.00 8.35
CA VAL A 11 -14.95 -9.57 7.65
C VAL A 11 -14.61 -9.14 6.22
N VAL A 12 -15.51 -9.41 5.29
CA VAL A 12 -15.43 -8.92 3.91
C VAL A 12 -16.00 -7.51 3.87
N ILE A 13 -15.19 -6.55 3.43
CA ILE A 13 -15.56 -5.14 3.40
C ILE A 13 -15.92 -4.63 2.00
N SER A 14 -15.43 -5.27 0.94
CA SER A 14 -15.75 -4.93 -0.45
C SER A 14 -17.02 -5.64 -0.90
N LYS A 15 -18.05 -4.87 -1.22
CA LYS A 15 -19.38 -5.36 -1.59
C LYS A 15 -19.90 -4.63 -2.83
N GLY A 16 -20.92 -5.21 -3.47
CA GLY A 16 -21.61 -4.61 -4.61
C GLY A 16 -21.01 -4.97 -5.96
N LYS A 17 -21.79 -4.74 -7.01
CA LYS A 17 -21.45 -5.12 -8.40
C LYS A 17 -20.21 -4.42 -8.94
N LEU A 18 -19.92 -3.20 -8.45
CA LEU A 18 -18.79 -2.41 -8.94
C LEU A 18 -17.43 -2.96 -8.47
N ALA A 19 -17.39 -3.78 -7.41
CA ALA A 19 -16.16 -4.37 -6.89
C ALA A 19 -15.48 -5.36 -7.85
N GLY A 20 -16.20 -5.87 -8.85
CA GLY A 20 -15.67 -6.85 -9.79
C GLY A 20 -15.52 -8.25 -9.20
N ARG A 21 -15.02 -9.19 -10.00
CA ARG A 21 -14.79 -10.59 -9.60
C ARG A 21 -13.41 -10.82 -8.99
N TYR A 22 -12.47 -9.94 -9.28
CA TYR A 22 -11.11 -9.94 -8.74
C TYR A 22 -10.85 -8.59 -8.06
N GLN A 23 -10.57 -8.65 -6.77
CA GLN A 23 -10.36 -7.48 -5.92
C GLN A 23 -9.02 -7.64 -5.22
N ALA A 24 -8.13 -6.65 -5.37
CA ALA A 24 -6.76 -6.80 -4.91
C ALA A 24 -6.12 -5.47 -4.49
N PHE A 25 -4.94 -5.57 -3.90
CA PHE A 25 -4.04 -4.44 -3.61
C PHE A 25 -4.73 -3.33 -2.82
N PRO A 26 -5.38 -3.62 -1.67
CA PRO A 26 -6.03 -2.60 -0.90
C PRO A 26 -5.02 -1.70 -0.19
N ASP A 27 -5.39 -0.43 -0.05
CA ASP A 27 -4.76 0.49 0.88
C ASP A 27 -5.83 1.24 1.69
N ALA A 28 -5.49 1.64 2.90
CA ALA A 28 -6.41 2.26 3.84
C ALA A 28 -5.87 3.60 4.36
N CYS A 29 -6.74 4.61 4.38
CA CYS A 29 -6.43 5.90 4.95
C CYS A 29 -7.54 6.35 5.91
N ARG A 30 -7.13 6.76 7.13
CA ARG A 30 -8.01 7.48 8.05
C ARG A 30 -7.96 8.96 7.73
N LEU A 31 -9.11 9.53 7.43
CA LEU A 31 -9.25 10.94 7.12
C LEU A 31 -9.37 11.80 8.39
N LYS A 32 -9.07 13.09 8.27
CA LYS A 32 -9.20 14.06 9.38
C LYS A 32 -10.61 14.21 9.91
N ASN A 33 -11.63 13.91 9.09
CA ASN A 33 -13.03 13.85 9.54
C ASN A 33 -13.39 12.53 10.25
N ASN A 34 -12.40 11.64 10.44
CA ASN A 34 -12.47 10.31 11.04
C ASN A 34 -13.12 9.22 10.17
N ASP A 35 -13.52 9.50 8.96
CA ASP A 35 -13.87 8.43 8.04
C ASP A 35 -12.61 7.59 7.70
N ILE A 36 -12.82 6.32 7.43
CA ILE A 36 -11.79 5.44 6.89
C ILE A 36 -12.18 5.12 5.45
N ILE A 37 -11.29 5.37 4.51
CA ILE A 37 -11.45 4.93 3.13
C ILE A 37 -10.47 3.79 2.83
N VAL A 38 -10.93 2.81 2.07
CA VAL A 38 -10.11 1.73 1.54
C VAL A 38 -10.24 1.75 0.04
N ALA A 39 -9.15 2.08 -0.65
CA ALA A 39 -9.06 1.96 -2.11
C ALA A 39 -8.55 0.58 -2.47
N PHE A 40 -8.99 0.02 -3.60
CA PHE A 40 -8.55 -1.29 -4.07
C PHE A 40 -8.73 -1.43 -5.58
N TYR A 41 -7.98 -2.33 -6.16
CA TYR A 41 -8.13 -2.74 -7.56
C TYR A 41 -9.40 -3.60 -7.73
N ALA A 42 -10.18 -3.31 -8.77
CA ALA A 42 -11.38 -4.03 -9.14
C ALA A 42 -11.32 -4.45 -10.62
N GLY A 43 -11.30 -5.73 -10.87
CA GLY A 43 -11.21 -6.31 -12.20
C GLY A 43 -11.91 -7.66 -12.31
N TYR A 44 -11.61 -8.40 -13.36
CA TYR A 44 -12.08 -9.78 -13.54
C TYR A 44 -10.96 -10.81 -13.34
N THR A 45 -9.70 -10.37 -13.36
CA THR A 45 -8.49 -11.16 -13.10
C THR A 45 -7.34 -10.24 -12.65
N HIS A 46 -6.16 -10.81 -12.39
CA HIS A 46 -4.98 -10.07 -11.92
C HIS A 46 -4.58 -8.89 -12.84
N VAL A 47 -4.77 -9.01 -14.16
CA VAL A 47 -4.66 -7.93 -15.15
C VAL A 47 -5.93 -7.93 -15.98
N SER A 48 -6.66 -6.84 -16.00
CA SER A 48 -7.98 -6.77 -16.64
C SER A 48 -8.00 -5.72 -17.73
N PHE A 49 -7.77 -6.17 -18.96
CA PHE A 49 -7.92 -5.29 -20.13
C PHE A 49 -9.39 -5.13 -20.55
N PRO A 50 -9.75 -4.09 -21.33
CA PRO A 50 -11.10 -3.87 -21.78
C PRO A 50 -11.76 -5.12 -22.37
N ASN A 51 -12.99 -5.44 -21.90
CA ASN A 51 -13.85 -6.50 -22.39
C ASN A 51 -15.33 -6.11 -22.17
N ASP A 52 -16.28 -6.99 -22.48
CA ASP A 52 -17.71 -6.71 -22.36
C ASP A 52 -18.15 -6.45 -20.91
N GLU A 53 -17.54 -7.10 -19.92
CA GLU A 53 -17.85 -6.91 -18.48
C GLU A 53 -17.17 -5.65 -17.91
N PHE A 54 -15.96 -5.36 -18.37
CA PHE A 54 -15.14 -4.21 -17.98
C PHE A 54 -14.76 -3.44 -19.25
N PRO A 55 -15.65 -2.59 -19.76
CA PRO A 55 -15.43 -1.91 -21.07
C PRO A 55 -14.19 -1.01 -21.09
N LEU A 56 -13.77 -0.50 -19.95
CA LEU A 56 -12.57 0.32 -19.79
C LEU A 56 -11.36 -0.46 -19.26
N GLY A 57 -11.54 -1.67 -18.71
CA GLY A 57 -10.49 -2.48 -18.09
C GLY A 57 -10.57 -2.52 -16.58
N GLY A 58 -9.45 -2.85 -15.93
CA GLY A 58 -9.34 -2.82 -14.47
C GLY A 58 -9.36 -1.39 -13.93
N ARG A 59 -10.08 -1.19 -12.85
CA ARG A 59 -10.35 0.14 -12.27
C ARG A 59 -10.03 0.20 -10.79
N ILE A 60 -10.02 1.41 -10.25
CA ILE A 60 -9.88 1.65 -8.81
C ILE A 60 -11.26 1.86 -8.21
N CYS A 61 -11.60 1.02 -7.24
CA CYS A 61 -12.77 1.17 -6.41
C CYS A 61 -12.41 1.56 -4.98
N MET A 62 -13.40 2.00 -4.23
CA MET A 62 -13.26 2.31 -2.81
C MET A 62 -14.49 1.91 -2.02
N VAL A 63 -14.29 1.66 -0.73
CA VAL A 63 -15.33 1.59 0.30
C VAL A 63 -15.00 2.56 1.41
N ARG A 64 -16.03 2.98 2.17
CA ARG A 64 -15.91 3.94 3.26
C ARG A 64 -16.57 3.41 4.51
N SER A 65 -15.95 3.69 5.65
CA SER A 65 -16.54 3.52 6.97
C SER A 65 -16.52 4.86 7.73
N SER A 66 -17.62 5.22 8.37
CA SER A 66 -17.73 6.39 9.27
C SER A 66 -17.89 6.00 10.75
N ASP A 67 -17.73 4.71 11.07
CA ASP A 67 -17.98 4.15 12.39
C ASP A 67 -16.83 3.25 12.88
N GLU A 68 -15.59 3.63 12.58
CA GLU A 68 -14.37 2.93 12.98
C GLU A 68 -14.28 1.49 12.40
N GLY A 69 -14.74 1.32 11.16
CA GLY A 69 -14.65 0.03 10.44
C GLY A 69 -15.74 -0.97 10.78
N ARG A 70 -16.77 -0.62 11.59
CA ARG A 70 -17.86 -1.53 11.95
C ARG A 70 -18.79 -1.80 10.76
N THR A 71 -19.09 -0.76 10.00
CA THR A 71 -19.88 -0.88 8.76
C THR A 71 -19.18 -0.20 7.59
N TRP A 72 -19.49 -0.68 6.38
CA TRP A 72 -18.86 -0.22 5.15
C TRP A 72 -19.91 0.05 4.08
N THR A 73 -19.71 1.10 3.30
CA THR A 73 -20.53 1.38 2.12
C THR A 73 -20.38 0.25 1.09
N GLU A 74 -21.29 0.20 0.14
CA GLU A 74 -21.02 -0.54 -1.10
C GLU A 74 -19.84 0.10 -1.83
N SER A 75 -19.19 -0.72 -2.67
CA SER A 75 -18.05 -0.27 -3.47
C SER A 75 -18.50 0.77 -4.48
N SER A 76 -17.76 1.87 -4.56
CA SER A 76 -17.91 2.92 -5.57
C SER A 76 -16.64 3.04 -6.41
N VAL A 77 -16.76 3.52 -7.63
CA VAL A 77 -15.60 3.79 -8.49
C VAL A 77 -14.90 5.05 -7.98
N LEU A 78 -13.60 4.94 -7.68
CA LEU A 78 -12.75 6.06 -7.36
C LEU A 78 -12.16 6.65 -8.65
N TYR A 79 -11.63 5.80 -9.53
CA TYR A 79 -11.09 6.18 -10.84
C TYR A 79 -11.23 5.04 -11.85
N ASP A 80 -11.55 5.40 -13.10
CA ASP A 80 -11.67 4.46 -14.21
C ASP A 80 -11.35 5.17 -15.53
N ASP A 81 -10.56 4.54 -16.38
CA ASP A 81 -10.30 4.96 -17.77
C ASP A 81 -9.99 3.74 -18.64
N LYS A 82 -9.54 3.95 -19.87
CA LYS A 82 -9.27 2.89 -20.87
C LYS A 82 -8.05 2.01 -20.57
N TYR A 83 -7.42 2.16 -19.42
CA TYR A 83 -6.24 1.40 -19.01
C TYR A 83 -6.56 0.45 -17.87
N ASP A 84 -5.69 -0.53 -17.63
CA ASP A 84 -5.73 -1.36 -16.43
C ASP A 84 -5.06 -0.59 -15.28
N ASN A 85 -5.87 0.12 -14.47
CA ASN A 85 -5.41 0.97 -13.36
C ASN A 85 -5.32 0.14 -12.09
N ARG A 86 -4.15 0.08 -11.45
CA ARG A 86 -3.88 -0.89 -10.41
C ARG A 86 -2.96 -0.39 -9.30
N ASP A 87 -2.90 -1.16 -8.21
CA ASP A 87 -2.14 -0.86 -6.98
C ASP A 87 -2.45 0.55 -6.46
N PRO A 88 -3.73 0.86 -6.15
CA PRO A 88 -4.09 2.17 -5.63
C PRO A 88 -3.61 2.34 -4.19
N HIS A 89 -3.01 3.50 -3.89
CA HIS A 89 -2.66 3.89 -2.53
C HIS A 89 -3.22 5.26 -2.21
N VAL A 90 -3.73 5.41 -0.98
CA VAL A 90 -4.46 6.61 -0.55
C VAL A 90 -3.79 7.29 0.63
N SER A 91 -3.69 8.61 0.57
CA SER A 91 -3.15 9.43 1.65
C SER A 91 -3.95 10.72 1.79
N GLN A 92 -4.09 11.24 3.00
CA GLN A 92 -4.59 12.60 3.19
C GLN A 92 -3.45 13.52 3.64
N LEU A 93 -3.24 14.60 2.91
CA LEU A 93 -2.23 15.60 3.21
C LEU A 93 -2.68 16.54 4.35
N ASP A 94 -1.75 17.34 4.84
CA ASP A 94 -1.97 18.30 5.92
C ASP A 94 -2.99 19.40 5.60
N ASP A 95 -3.14 19.75 4.31
CA ASP A 95 -4.14 20.71 3.82
C ASP A 95 -5.55 20.09 3.63
N GLY A 96 -5.70 18.80 3.89
CA GLY A 96 -6.96 18.06 3.75
C GLY A 96 -7.17 17.41 2.39
N THR A 97 -6.33 17.68 1.39
CA THR A 97 -6.39 17.00 0.09
C THR A 97 -6.17 15.50 0.27
N VAL A 98 -7.05 14.69 -0.28
CA VAL A 98 -6.89 13.24 -0.34
C VAL A 98 -6.33 12.89 -1.71
N ILE A 99 -5.27 12.09 -1.73
CA ILE A 99 -4.58 11.70 -2.95
C ILE A 99 -4.67 10.18 -3.11
N CYS A 100 -4.91 9.72 -4.34
CA CYS A 100 -4.75 8.34 -4.73
C CYS A 100 -3.67 8.25 -5.81
N THR A 101 -2.62 7.47 -5.55
CA THR A 101 -1.60 7.09 -6.54
C THR A 101 -1.86 5.68 -7.03
N PHE A 102 -1.52 5.41 -8.27
CA PHE A 102 -1.64 4.10 -8.90
C PHE A 102 -0.75 4.03 -10.14
N PHE A 103 -0.57 2.86 -10.72
CA PHE A 103 0.05 2.74 -12.04
C PHE A 103 -0.89 2.05 -13.03
N SER A 104 -0.59 2.19 -14.33
CA SER A 104 -1.48 1.71 -15.37
C SER A 104 -0.75 0.80 -16.35
N LEU A 105 -1.43 -0.27 -16.78
CA LEU A 105 -0.94 -1.20 -17.79
C LEU A 105 -1.79 -1.13 -19.07
N ILE A 106 -1.13 -1.38 -20.21
CA ILE A 106 -1.79 -1.62 -21.49
C ILE A 106 -1.30 -2.93 -22.12
N ARG A 107 -2.03 -3.41 -23.11
CA ARG A 107 -1.52 -4.46 -23.99
C ARG A 107 -0.35 -3.90 -24.77
N ALA A 108 0.78 -4.57 -24.69
CA ALA A 108 1.91 -4.20 -25.55
C ALA A 108 1.62 -4.56 -27.02
N THR A 109 2.10 -3.73 -27.92
CA THR A 109 2.08 -4.01 -29.36
C THR A 109 3.18 -5.00 -29.78
N ASN A 110 4.09 -5.31 -28.85
CA ASN A 110 5.19 -6.27 -29.02
C ASN A 110 4.88 -7.61 -28.32
N SER A 111 5.75 -8.59 -28.48
CA SER A 111 5.60 -9.96 -27.98
C SER A 111 5.57 -10.12 -26.45
N LEU A 112 5.78 -9.08 -25.67
CA LEU A 112 5.85 -9.14 -24.19
C LEU A 112 4.48 -9.07 -23.51
N GLY A 113 3.41 -8.80 -24.22
CA GLY A 113 2.03 -8.85 -23.71
C GLY A 113 1.60 -7.70 -22.83
N LEU A 114 2.48 -7.10 -22.02
CA LEU A 114 2.20 -6.02 -21.08
C LEU A 114 3.17 -4.85 -21.28
N GLN A 115 2.62 -3.63 -21.21
CA GLN A 115 3.42 -2.40 -21.16
C GLN A 115 2.96 -1.56 -19.97
N ASN A 116 3.93 -1.17 -19.13
CA ASN A 116 3.71 -0.20 -18.06
C ASN A 116 3.71 1.21 -18.63
N LEU A 117 2.68 1.99 -18.31
CA LEU A 117 2.60 3.42 -18.66
C LEU A 117 3.28 4.30 -17.63
N GLY A 118 3.24 3.90 -16.37
CA GLY A 118 3.82 4.65 -15.27
C GLY A 118 2.82 4.99 -14.17
N VAL A 119 3.33 5.75 -13.20
CA VAL A 119 2.57 6.19 -12.01
C VAL A 119 1.74 7.41 -12.32
N SER A 120 0.48 7.37 -11.92
CA SER A 120 -0.48 8.46 -12.02
C SER A 120 -1.06 8.81 -10.66
N ILE A 121 -1.68 9.98 -10.58
CA ILE A 121 -2.31 10.52 -9.38
C ILE A 121 -3.65 11.16 -9.71
N VAL A 122 -4.62 10.99 -8.80
CA VAL A 122 -5.87 11.76 -8.72
C VAL A 122 -6.04 12.31 -7.32
N ALA A 123 -6.72 13.44 -7.20
CA ALA A 123 -6.97 14.11 -5.93
C ALA A 123 -8.47 14.28 -5.66
N SER A 124 -8.79 14.40 -4.38
CA SER A 124 -10.11 14.79 -3.86
C SER A 124 -9.95 15.93 -2.86
N HIS A 125 -10.81 16.93 -2.94
CA HIS A 125 -10.83 18.09 -2.04
C HIS A 125 -12.05 18.13 -1.11
N ASP A 126 -12.82 17.03 -1.08
CA ASP A 126 -14.07 16.90 -0.31
C ASP A 126 -14.08 15.60 0.54
N ASN A 127 -12.92 15.21 1.06
CA ASN A 127 -12.70 13.99 1.85
C ASN A 127 -13.04 12.71 1.08
N GLY A 128 -12.67 12.63 -0.19
CA GLY A 128 -12.84 11.43 -1.01
C GLY A 128 -14.28 11.17 -1.46
N LYS A 129 -15.14 12.19 -1.51
CA LYS A 129 -16.50 12.06 -2.07
C LYS A 129 -16.50 12.17 -3.58
N THR A 130 -15.72 13.10 -4.11
CA THR A 130 -15.47 13.26 -5.55
C THR A 130 -13.96 13.29 -5.83
N TRP A 131 -13.57 12.87 -7.01
CA TRP A 131 -12.18 12.74 -7.43
C TRP A 131 -11.96 13.42 -8.78
N ASP A 132 -10.72 13.77 -9.08
CA ASP A 132 -10.35 14.31 -10.38
C ASP A 132 -10.84 13.38 -11.51
N ALA A 133 -11.47 13.97 -12.52
CA ALA A 133 -11.98 13.23 -13.70
C ALA A 133 -10.86 12.70 -14.60
N GLN A 134 -9.65 13.26 -14.49
CA GLN A 134 -8.47 12.87 -15.26
C GLN A 134 -7.27 12.70 -14.36
N ALA A 135 -6.61 11.56 -14.50
CA ALA A 135 -5.36 11.32 -13.79
C ALA A 135 -4.22 12.11 -14.40
N ARG A 136 -3.33 12.58 -13.54
CA ARG A 136 -2.08 13.23 -13.93
C ARG A 136 -0.93 12.23 -13.84
N MET A 137 -0.25 11.97 -14.95
CA MET A 137 0.96 11.14 -15.01
C MET A 137 2.09 11.83 -14.24
N LEU A 138 2.72 11.10 -13.30
CA LEU A 138 3.88 11.56 -12.54
C LEU A 138 5.19 11.01 -13.09
N PHE A 139 5.27 9.69 -13.22
CA PHE A 139 6.52 9.00 -13.51
C PHE A 139 6.31 7.93 -14.58
N PRO A 140 6.58 8.23 -15.87
CA PRO A 140 6.59 7.22 -16.91
C PRO A 140 7.56 6.08 -16.57
N GLU A 141 7.18 4.85 -16.90
CA GLU A 141 7.97 3.61 -16.72
C GLU A 141 8.25 3.20 -15.25
N TRP A 142 7.88 4.01 -14.26
CA TRP A 142 7.92 3.61 -12.85
C TRP A 142 6.59 3.01 -12.41
N ASN A 143 6.61 2.27 -11.32
CA ASN A 143 5.44 1.79 -10.59
C ASN A 143 5.48 2.31 -9.17
N CYS A 144 4.32 2.33 -8.52
CA CYS A 144 4.20 2.55 -7.07
C CYS A 144 3.39 1.42 -6.45
N SER A 145 3.63 1.16 -5.20
CA SER A 145 2.85 0.24 -4.36
C SER A 145 2.98 0.65 -2.90
N ALA A 146 2.85 1.94 -2.62
CA ALA A 146 2.85 2.52 -1.28
C ALA A 146 2.15 3.88 -1.30
N PRO A 147 1.57 4.31 -0.16
CA PRO A 147 0.98 5.63 -0.04
C PRO A 147 2.04 6.74 -0.06
N ILE A 148 1.64 7.93 -0.47
CA ILE A 148 2.46 9.12 -0.28
C ILE A 148 2.63 9.36 1.22
N ARG A 149 3.87 9.55 1.66
CA ARG A 149 4.22 9.90 3.04
C ARG A 149 4.52 11.39 3.11
N GLN A 150 3.78 12.13 3.93
CA GLN A 150 4.06 13.53 4.14
C GLN A 150 4.94 13.72 5.38
N LEU A 151 6.05 14.45 5.22
CA LEU A 151 6.96 14.80 6.29
C LEU A 151 6.46 16.03 7.07
N PRO A 152 6.97 16.31 8.28
CA PRO A 152 6.49 17.43 9.10
C PRO A 152 6.65 18.81 8.49
N ASP A 153 7.58 18.99 7.55
CA ASP A 153 7.80 20.23 6.80
C ASP A 153 6.85 20.40 5.59
N GLY A 154 5.97 19.40 5.36
CA GLY A 154 5.04 19.36 4.23
C GLY A 154 5.59 18.66 2.98
N THR A 155 6.87 18.29 2.95
CA THR A 155 7.47 17.51 1.86
C THR A 155 6.71 16.17 1.75
N CYS A 156 6.31 15.83 0.54
CA CYS A 156 5.76 14.52 0.23
C CYS A 156 6.85 13.62 -0.34
N ILE A 157 6.84 12.33 0.03
CA ILE A 157 7.73 11.33 -0.53
C ILE A 157 6.91 10.12 -0.98
N LEU A 158 7.25 9.56 -2.14
CA LEU A 158 6.59 8.40 -2.74
C LEU A 158 7.62 7.31 -3.04
N GLY A 159 7.35 6.10 -2.56
CA GLY A 159 8.09 4.91 -2.92
C GLY A 159 7.78 4.45 -4.33
N LEU A 160 8.80 4.07 -5.07
CA LEU A 160 8.73 3.71 -6.47
C LEU A 160 9.55 2.47 -6.77
N TYR A 161 9.30 1.84 -7.91
CA TYR A 161 10.16 0.78 -8.45
C TYR A 161 10.08 0.70 -9.98
N ARG A 162 11.12 0.17 -10.60
CA ARG A 162 11.15 -0.11 -12.05
C ARG A 162 12.23 -1.13 -12.42
N MET A 163 12.16 -1.66 -13.63
CA MET A 163 13.26 -2.41 -14.23
C MET A 163 14.41 -1.46 -14.61
N ASP A 164 15.62 -1.74 -14.15
CA ASP A 164 16.82 -1.08 -14.66
C ASP A 164 17.26 -1.75 -15.98
N SER A 165 17.11 -1.03 -17.08
CA SER A 165 17.41 -1.57 -18.43
C SER A 165 18.89 -1.89 -18.66
N LYS A 166 19.80 -1.30 -17.87
CA LYS A 166 21.25 -1.53 -17.99
C LYS A 166 21.69 -2.83 -17.34
N GLU A 167 21.10 -3.13 -16.19
CA GLU A 167 21.49 -4.30 -15.39
C GLU A 167 20.50 -5.46 -15.53
N GLY A 168 19.32 -5.24 -16.15
CA GLY A 168 18.25 -6.23 -16.22
C GLY A 168 17.65 -6.61 -14.88
N LEU A 169 17.91 -5.81 -13.83
CA LEU A 169 17.39 -5.97 -12.47
C LEU A 169 16.33 -4.93 -12.18
N SER A 170 15.36 -5.27 -11.36
CA SER A 170 14.47 -4.28 -10.80
C SER A 170 15.14 -3.52 -9.66
N ILE A 171 14.87 -2.23 -9.58
CA ILE A 171 15.38 -1.34 -8.54
C ILE A 171 14.22 -0.67 -7.82
N GLY A 172 14.39 -0.41 -6.53
CA GLY A 172 13.55 0.51 -5.78
C GLY A 172 13.90 1.96 -6.09
N GLY A 173 13.11 2.88 -5.58
CA GLY A 173 13.39 4.29 -5.70
C GLY A 173 12.40 5.13 -4.91
N THR A 174 12.67 6.43 -4.88
CA THR A 174 11.77 7.40 -4.26
C THR A 174 11.78 8.69 -5.05
N SER A 175 10.68 9.43 -4.97
CA SER A 175 10.65 10.81 -5.43
C SER A 175 10.03 11.69 -4.36
N ARG A 176 10.40 12.97 -4.37
CA ARG A 176 9.94 13.98 -3.43
C ARG A 176 9.14 15.06 -4.13
N SER A 177 8.18 15.62 -3.42
CA SER A 177 7.47 16.84 -3.79
C SER A 177 7.56 17.83 -2.65
N LEU A 178 8.04 19.04 -2.94
CA LEU A 178 8.19 20.12 -1.97
C LEU A 178 6.95 21.02 -1.90
N ASP A 179 5.94 20.73 -2.69
CA ASP A 179 4.72 21.54 -2.86
C ASP A 179 3.42 20.73 -2.75
N ARG A 180 3.42 19.76 -1.83
CA ARG A 180 2.26 18.89 -1.52
C ARG A 180 1.74 18.08 -2.72
N GLY A 181 2.67 17.49 -3.48
CA GLY A 181 2.33 16.59 -4.58
C GLY A 181 2.00 17.28 -5.90
N LYS A 182 2.15 18.59 -5.99
CA LYS A 182 1.91 19.33 -7.24
C LYS A 182 3.03 19.11 -8.26
N ASN A 183 4.28 19.24 -7.84
CA ASN A 183 5.44 18.95 -8.65
C ASN A 183 6.34 17.92 -7.94
N TRP A 184 7.00 17.08 -8.72
CA TRP A 184 7.82 16.00 -8.21
C TRP A 184 9.23 16.06 -8.77
N GLU A 185 10.22 15.79 -7.94
CA GLU A 185 11.62 15.68 -8.35
C GLU A 185 11.85 14.39 -9.16
N THR A 186 12.96 14.35 -9.89
CA THR A 186 13.39 13.13 -10.58
C THR A 186 13.58 11.98 -9.57
N PRO A 187 13.05 10.77 -9.82
CA PRO A 187 13.21 9.66 -8.92
C PRO A 187 14.67 9.30 -8.63
N VAL A 188 14.97 9.05 -7.37
CA VAL A 188 16.28 8.59 -6.88
C VAL A 188 16.21 7.09 -6.68
N ALA A 189 17.16 6.35 -7.28
CA ALA A 189 17.20 4.90 -7.21
C ALA A 189 17.71 4.40 -5.85
N ILE A 190 17.11 3.28 -5.40
CA ILE A 190 17.60 2.45 -4.29
C ILE A 190 17.97 1.09 -4.89
N LYS A 191 19.22 0.67 -4.70
CA LYS A 191 19.76 -0.56 -5.26
C LYS A 191 20.29 -1.49 -4.18
N ALA A 192 20.37 -2.79 -4.52
CA ALA A 192 21.11 -3.79 -3.78
C ALA A 192 22.00 -4.52 -4.77
N THR A 193 23.29 -4.64 -4.48
CA THR A 193 24.27 -5.26 -5.39
C THR A 193 23.89 -6.71 -5.71
N GLY A 194 23.70 -7.00 -7.00
CA GLY A 194 23.35 -8.34 -7.50
C GLY A 194 21.95 -8.84 -7.14
N VAL A 195 21.09 -8.00 -6.56
CA VAL A 195 19.71 -8.37 -6.16
C VAL A 195 18.69 -7.53 -6.91
N SER A 196 17.70 -8.21 -7.49
CA SER A 196 16.52 -7.54 -8.05
C SER A 196 15.58 -7.14 -6.93
N LEU A 197 15.38 -5.84 -6.76
CA LEU A 197 14.37 -5.26 -5.87
C LEU A 197 13.07 -5.09 -6.65
N ASP A 198 12.24 -6.12 -6.71
CA ASP A 198 10.93 -6.13 -7.39
C ASP A 198 9.86 -5.34 -6.60
N ALA A 199 10.07 -4.07 -6.45
CA ALA A 199 10.08 -3.57 -5.13
C ALA A 199 8.90 -2.64 -4.89
N GLU A 200 7.83 -3.17 -4.41
CA GLU A 200 6.98 -2.33 -3.55
C GLU A 200 7.91 -1.69 -2.50
N THR A 201 7.91 -0.36 -2.46
CA THR A 201 8.79 0.42 -1.57
C THR A 201 7.92 1.32 -0.70
N ASP A 202 7.86 1.07 0.60
CA ASP A 202 7.22 2.00 1.54
C ASP A 202 8.25 2.64 2.47
N ILE A 203 7.93 3.82 3.00
CA ILE A 203 8.86 4.69 3.70
C ILE A 203 8.25 5.12 5.03
N ILE A 204 9.07 5.18 6.07
CA ILE A 204 8.69 5.79 7.34
C ILE A 204 9.78 6.75 7.81
N ARG A 205 9.37 7.89 8.39
CA ARG A 205 10.27 8.79 9.08
C ARG A 205 10.49 8.34 10.51
N LEU A 206 11.75 8.23 10.91
CA LEU A 206 12.15 7.91 12.28
C LEU A 206 12.17 9.18 13.14
N ASN A 207 12.16 9.00 14.47
CA ASN A 207 12.16 10.10 15.42
C ASN A 207 13.42 10.97 15.36
N ASP A 208 14.54 10.41 14.92
CA ASP A 208 15.80 11.13 14.71
C ASP A 208 15.87 11.87 13.36
N GLY A 209 14.81 11.84 12.57
CA GLY A 209 14.70 12.53 11.28
C GLY A 209 15.10 11.69 10.08
N ARG A 210 15.80 10.56 10.26
CA ARG A 210 16.12 9.65 9.14
C ARG A 210 14.85 9.07 8.53
N LEU A 211 14.95 8.70 7.25
CA LEU A 211 13.93 7.91 6.58
C LEU A 211 14.41 6.46 6.47
N PHE A 212 13.48 5.55 6.72
CA PHE A 212 13.68 4.11 6.56
C PHE A 212 12.75 3.64 5.45
N ALA A 213 13.29 3.04 4.39
CA ALA A 213 12.53 2.41 3.32
C ALA A 213 12.58 0.90 3.46
N ALA A 214 11.43 0.24 3.40
CA ALA A 214 11.34 -1.21 3.25
C ALA A 214 11.04 -1.56 1.80
N LEU A 215 11.72 -2.57 1.25
CA LEU A 215 11.68 -2.92 -0.16
C LEU A 215 11.51 -4.44 -0.33
N ARG A 216 10.59 -4.82 -1.21
CA ARG A 216 10.47 -6.20 -1.68
C ARG A 216 11.67 -6.59 -2.52
N SER A 217 12.05 -7.85 -2.49
CA SER A 217 13.03 -8.43 -3.41
C SER A 217 12.50 -9.71 -4.06
N ARG A 218 13.16 -10.13 -5.14
CA ARG A 218 12.86 -11.39 -5.84
C ARG A 218 13.23 -12.65 -5.05
N ILE A 219 14.11 -12.52 -4.07
CA ILE A 219 14.59 -13.65 -3.26
C ILE A 219 13.75 -13.91 -2.00
N ASN A 220 12.56 -13.33 -1.88
CA ASN A 220 11.64 -13.42 -0.74
C ASN A 220 12.14 -12.78 0.56
N GLU A 221 13.38 -12.35 0.66
CA GLU A 221 13.91 -11.56 1.76
C GLU A 221 13.49 -10.10 1.57
N MET A 222 12.98 -9.45 2.63
CA MET A 222 12.75 -8.02 2.60
C MET A 222 14.06 -7.26 2.78
N PHE A 223 14.22 -6.15 2.09
CA PHE A 223 15.36 -5.27 2.20
C PHE A 223 14.97 -3.95 2.82
N PHE A 224 15.95 -3.21 3.32
CA PHE A 224 15.76 -1.84 3.79
C PHE A 224 16.89 -0.94 3.32
N SER A 225 16.62 0.35 3.25
CA SER A 225 17.58 1.39 2.98
C SER A 225 17.33 2.60 3.88
N ILE A 226 18.35 3.37 4.17
CA ILE A 226 18.29 4.55 5.03
C ILE A 226 18.65 5.80 4.23
N SER A 227 17.90 6.88 4.45
CA SER A 227 18.27 8.23 4.05
C SER A 227 18.48 9.11 5.27
N THR A 228 19.53 9.90 5.26
CA THR A 228 19.86 10.89 6.31
C THR A 228 19.68 12.33 5.83
N ASP A 229 19.16 12.53 4.62
CA ASP A 229 19.03 13.80 3.93
C ASP A 229 17.64 14.01 3.32
N GLU A 230 16.61 13.49 4.02
CA GLU A 230 15.19 13.62 3.65
C GLU A 230 14.84 12.97 2.29
N GLY A 231 15.50 11.87 1.94
CA GLY A 231 15.24 11.11 0.73
C GLY A 231 15.95 11.65 -0.53
N LYS A 232 16.92 12.55 -0.39
CA LYS A 232 17.74 13.01 -1.52
C LYS A 232 18.72 11.93 -1.96
N THR A 233 19.26 11.17 -1.00
CA THR A 233 20.10 10.01 -1.26
C THR A 233 19.74 8.87 -0.32
N TRP A 234 20.08 7.65 -0.72
CA TRP A 234 19.79 6.43 0.01
C TRP A 234 21.03 5.55 0.11
N SER A 235 21.18 4.85 1.24
CA SER A 235 22.20 3.82 1.39
C SER A 235 21.92 2.67 0.41
N GLU A 236 22.94 1.86 0.14
CA GLU A 236 22.71 0.56 -0.49
C GLU A 236 21.75 -0.27 0.37
N ALA A 237 20.77 -0.91 -0.27
CA ALA A 237 19.77 -1.68 0.44
C ALA A 237 20.37 -2.98 1.03
N GLN A 238 19.99 -3.30 2.26
CA GLN A 238 20.45 -4.43 3.04
C GLN A 238 19.26 -5.30 3.45
N LYS A 239 19.51 -6.58 3.77
CA LYS A 239 18.48 -7.48 4.29
C LYS A 239 17.96 -7.01 5.63
N ILE A 240 16.62 -7.01 5.80
CA ILE A 240 16.00 -6.67 7.07
C ILE A 240 16.06 -7.81 8.10
N GLY A 241 16.26 -9.06 7.63
CA GLY A 241 16.41 -10.26 8.48
C GLY A 241 15.16 -11.16 8.52
N PHE A 242 14.14 -10.87 7.73
CA PHE A 242 12.97 -11.73 7.58
C PHE A 242 12.36 -11.62 6.17
N PRO A 243 11.61 -12.65 5.73
CA PRO A 243 10.93 -12.62 4.44
C PRO A 243 9.75 -11.65 4.47
N GLY A 244 9.46 -11.04 3.33
CA GLY A 244 8.29 -10.18 3.20
C GLY A 244 8.17 -9.54 1.83
N HIS A 245 6.93 -9.31 1.40
CA HIS A 245 6.57 -8.56 0.21
C HIS A 245 5.46 -7.57 0.55
N ALA A 246 5.27 -6.55 -0.28
CA ALA A 246 4.26 -5.51 -0.11
C ALA A 246 4.34 -4.87 1.30
N PRO A 247 5.47 -4.23 1.64
CA PRO A 247 5.61 -3.56 2.92
C PRO A 247 4.65 -2.38 3.02
N HIS A 248 4.05 -2.21 4.20
CA HIS A 248 3.28 -1.03 4.53
C HIS A 248 3.54 -0.64 5.99
N PHE A 249 3.96 0.60 6.20
CA PHE A 249 4.27 1.14 7.52
C PHE A 249 3.09 1.89 8.15
N THR A 250 2.93 1.69 9.44
CA THR A 250 2.08 2.54 10.29
C THR A 250 2.79 2.81 11.61
N ARG A 251 2.96 4.10 11.95
CA ARG A 251 3.37 4.50 13.29
C ARG A 251 2.13 4.69 14.13
N LEU A 252 2.06 3.98 15.26
CA LEU A 252 0.99 4.15 16.24
C LEU A 252 1.22 5.40 17.09
N SER A 253 0.17 5.94 17.64
CA SER A 253 0.23 7.10 18.57
C SER A 253 1.03 6.80 19.83
N SER A 254 1.13 5.53 20.22
CA SER A 254 1.97 5.02 21.32
C SER A 254 3.47 4.94 20.96
N GLY A 255 3.82 5.12 19.68
CA GLY A 255 5.20 5.18 19.18
C GLY A 255 5.68 3.93 18.44
N GLU A 256 5.03 2.78 18.61
CA GLU A 256 5.40 1.57 17.88
C GLU A 256 5.25 1.75 16.36
N ILE A 257 6.12 1.09 15.63
CA ILE A 257 6.05 1.00 14.18
C ILE A 257 5.58 -0.40 13.80
N ILE A 258 4.45 -0.47 13.10
CA ILE A 258 3.98 -1.69 12.45
C ILE A 258 4.53 -1.71 11.02
N LEU A 259 5.12 -2.83 10.63
CA LEU A 259 5.44 -3.19 9.26
C LEU A 259 4.56 -4.37 8.87
N SER A 260 3.50 -4.10 8.12
CA SER A 260 2.65 -5.16 7.58
C SER A 260 3.18 -5.63 6.22
N HIS A 261 3.05 -6.91 5.95
CA HIS A 261 3.60 -7.54 4.75
C HIS A 261 2.93 -8.88 4.45
N ARG A 262 3.20 -9.44 3.29
CA ARG A 262 2.90 -10.83 2.95
C ARG A 262 4.19 -11.65 2.88
N LEU A 263 4.08 -12.94 2.97
CA LEU A 263 5.09 -13.98 3.02
C LEU A 263 5.73 -14.19 4.41
N PRO A 264 5.72 -15.48 4.82
CA PRO A 264 5.07 -16.61 4.15
C PRO A 264 3.54 -16.52 4.17
N LYS A 265 2.98 -15.63 4.99
CA LYS A 265 1.55 -15.37 5.18
C LYS A 265 1.32 -13.87 5.37
N THR A 266 0.05 -13.43 5.35
CA THR A 266 -0.31 -12.08 5.77
C THR A 266 0.08 -11.89 7.24
N SER A 267 1.04 -11.04 7.49
CA SER A 267 1.67 -10.89 8.81
C SER A 267 2.08 -9.46 9.09
N ILE A 268 2.40 -9.18 10.35
CA ILE A 268 3.02 -7.94 10.76
C ILE A 268 4.28 -8.22 11.58
N HIS A 269 5.22 -7.30 11.50
CA HIS A 269 6.30 -7.12 12.49
C HIS A 269 6.11 -5.78 13.20
N ILE A 270 6.54 -5.72 14.44
CA ILE A 270 6.43 -4.53 15.30
C ILE A 270 7.80 -4.13 15.79
N SER A 271 8.18 -2.89 15.60
CA SER A 271 9.37 -2.29 16.19
C SER A 271 8.99 -1.28 17.26
N ARG A 272 9.68 -1.34 18.42
CA ARG A 272 9.52 -0.41 19.56
C ARG A 272 10.75 0.47 19.81
N ASP A 273 11.73 0.39 18.91
CA ASP A 273 13.05 0.99 19.06
C ASP A 273 13.54 1.66 17.75
N GLU A 274 12.59 2.23 16.99
CA GLU A 274 12.89 2.95 15.75
C GLU A 274 13.62 2.06 14.73
N THR A 275 13.02 0.91 14.42
CA THR A 275 13.45 -0.07 13.41
C THR A 275 14.76 -0.83 13.70
N LYS A 276 15.35 -0.67 14.89
CA LYS A 276 16.59 -1.38 15.25
C LYS A 276 16.33 -2.87 15.45
N THR A 277 15.19 -3.20 16.05
CA THR A 277 14.74 -4.60 16.21
C THR A 277 13.27 -4.76 15.82
N TRP A 278 12.92 -5.98 15.45
CA TRP A 278 11.57 -6.34 15.01
C TRP A 278 11.07 -7.56 15.77
N GLN A 279 9.85 -7.47 16.28
CA GLN A 279 9.13 -8.58 16.90
C GLN A 279 8.09 -9.13 15.93
N GLY A 280 8.02 -10.43 15.79
CA GLY A 280 7.12 -11.09 14.85
C GLY A 280 7.79 -12.28 14.14
N PRO A 281 7.21 -12.81 13.07
CA PRO A 281 5.95 -12.37 12.47
C PRO A 281 4.73 -12.71 13.34
N TYR A 282 3.81 -11.77 13.46
CA TYR A 282 2.48 -12.05 14.00
C TYR A 282 1.52 -12.28 12.84
N GLU A 283 1.00 -13.50 12.72
CA GLU A 283 0.13 -13.90 11.63
C GLU A 283 -1.24 -13.22 11.73
N ILE A 284 -1.68 -12.58 10.65
CA ILE A 284 -3.00 -11.98 10.52
C ILE A 284 -3.98 -12.94 9.86
N ASP A 285 -3.57 -13.58 8.78
CA ASP A 285 -4.37 -14.56 8.04
C ASP A 285 -3.45 -15.53 7.31
N SER A 286 -3.90 -16.77 7.17
CA SER A 286 -3.20 -17.80 6.42
C SER A 286 -3.46 -17.74 4.92
N CYS A 287 -4.29 -16.80 4.44
CA CYS A 287 -4.60 -16.67 3.02
C CYS A 287 -3.37 -16.30 2.19
N VAL A 288 -3.36 -16.77 0.96
CA VAL A 288 -2.43 -16.31 -0.08
C VAL A 288 -2.94 -14.96 -0.61
N GLY A 289 -2.05 -14.08 -0.99
CA GLY A 289 -2.38 -12.73 -1.46
C GLY A 289 -1.77 -11.69 -0.54
N ALA A 290 -2.53 -10.75 -0.12
CA ALA A 290 -2.48 -9.86 1.01
C ALA A 290 -2.35 -8.37 0.71
N TYR A 291 -1.16 -7.80 0.42
CA TYR A 291 -0.95 -6.34 0.39
C TYR A 291 -1.64 -5.68 1.60
N PRO A 292 -1.21 -6.02 2.82
CA PRO A 292 -1.89 -5.54 4.02
C PRO A 292 -1.56 -4.08 4.30
N ALA A 293 -2.59 -3.28 4.58
CA ALA A 293 -2.45 -1.91 5.06
C ALA A 293 -3.11 -1.76 6.43
N THR A 294 -2.54 -0.92 7.30
CA THR A 294 -3.01 -0.72 8.67
C THR A 294 -3.38 0.72 8.95
N VAL A 295 -4.39 0.90 9.81
CA VAL A 295 -4.86 2.20 10.32
C VAL A 295 -5.11 2.07 11.81
N GLU A 296 -4.59 3.02 12.61
CA GLU A 296 -4.94 3.12 14.02
C GLU A 296 -6.33 3.71 14.19
N LEU A 297 -7.17 3.07 15.02
CA LEU A 297 -8.51 3.51 15.35
C LEU A 297 -8.51 4.44 16.58
N LYS A 298 -9.65 5.08 16.90
CA LYS A 298 -9.77 6.02 18.03
C LYS A 298 -9.53 5.39 19.38
N ASP A 299 -9.84 4.10 19.51
CA ASP A 299 -9.62 3.32 20.72
C ASP A 299 -8.21 2.73 20.81
N HIS A 300 -7.28 3.19 19.93
CA HIS A 300 -5.91 2.73 19.80
C HIS A 300 -5.77 1.28 19.31
N SER A 301 -6.86 0.59 18.99
CA SER A 301 -6.78 -0.67 18.25
C SER A 301 -6.37 -0.41 16.79
N VAL A 302 -5.93 -1.45 16.12
CA VAL A 302 -5.47 -1.37 14.73
C VAL A 302 -6.45 -2.10 13.82
N LEU A 303 -6.91 -1.41 12.80
CA LEU A 303 -7.60 -1.99 11.65
C LEU A 303 -6.54 -2.41 10.63
N ILE A 304 -6.61 -3.65 10.15
CA ILE A 304 -5.81 -4.13 9.02
C ILE A 304 -6.74 -4.58 7.91
N VAL A 305 -6.46 -4.10 6.68
CA VAL A 305 -7.15 -4.51 5.47
C VAL A 305 -6.18 -5.29 4.57
N TYR A 306 -6.66 -6.29 3.86
CA TYR A 306 -5.88 -7.12 2.95
C TYR A 306 -6.81 -7.84 1.99
N TYR A 307 -6.27 -8.46 0.93
CA TYR A 307 -7.08 -9.24 0.00
C TYR A 307 -6.72 -10.72 0.01
N THR A 308 -7.62 -11.55 -0.48
CA THR A 308 -7.37 -12.97 -0.73
C THR A 308 -7.06 -13.20 -2.20
N GLU A 309 -5.94 -13.85 -2.52
CA GLU A 309 -5.60 -14.19 -3.91
C GLU A 309 -6.43 -15.37 -4.42
N GLY A 310 -6.71 -15.40 -5.72
CA GLY A 310 -7.37 -16.51 -6.41
C GLY A 310 -8.83 -16.25 -6.77
N ALA A 311 -9.54 -17.33 -7.06
CA ALA A 311 -10.96 -17.27 -7.41
C ALA A 311 -11.80 -16.75 -6.24
N GLY A 312 -12.62 -15.71 -6.49
CA GLY A 312 -13.39 -15.06 -5.44
C GLY A 312 -12.56 -14.16 -4.54
N SER A 313 -11.49 -13.56 -5.07
CA SER A 313 -10.69 -12.55 -4.41
C SER A 313 -11.55 -11.42 -3.86
N VAL A 314 -11.39 -11.11 -2.57
CA VAL A 314 -12.16 -10.07 -1.86
C VAL A 314 -11.27 -9.31 -0.89
N ILE A 315 -11.66 -8.09 -0.56
CA ILE A 315 -10.99 -7.31 0.48
C ILE A 315 -11.57 -7.67 1.83
N ARG A 316 -10.68 -8.06 2.74
CA ARG A 316 -10.97 -8.42 4.13
C ARG A 316 -10.42 -7.41 5.10
N ALA A 317 -11.01 -7.38 6.29
CA ALA A 317 -10.52 -6.58 7.41
C ALA A 317 -10.53 -7.39 8.70
N ARG A 318 -9.61 -7.05 9.62
CA ARG A 318 -9.55 -7.50 11.02
C ARG A 318 -9.20 -6.34 11.93
N ARG A 319 -9.55 -6.47 13.20
CA ARG A 319 -9.12 -5.57 14.27
C ARG A 319 -8.26 -6.31 15.27
N PHE A 320 -7.26 -5.63 15.83
CA PHE A 320 -6.42 -6.17 16.88
C PHE A 320 -5.84 -5.09 17.78
N ASN A 321 -5.53 -5.47 19.01
CA ASN A 321 -4.67 -4.70 19.90
C ASN A 321 -3.22 -5.11 19.74
N VAL A 322 -2.30 -4.15 19.83
CA VAL A 322 -0.88 -4.41 20.00
C VAL A 322 -0.61 -4.60 21.50
N LEU A 323 -0.04 -5.74 21.86
CA LEU A 323 0.33 -6.10 23.20
C LEU A 323 1.87 -6.06 23.37
N PRO A 324 2.43 -6.01 24.60
CA PRO A 324 3.88 -6.02 24.80
C PRO A 324 4.60 -7.18 24.09
N ASN A 325 3.98 -8.35 24.02
CA ASN A 325 4.57 -9.57 23.46
C ASN A 325 3.68 -10.22 22.37
N GLY A 326 2.90 -9.45 21.62
CA GLY A 326 2.04 -10.03 20.60
C GLY A 326 0.94 -9.11 20.11
N ILE A 327 -0.10 -9.73 19.57
CA ILE A 327 -1.35 -9.07 19.19
C ILE A 327 -2.54 -9.87 19.73
N GLU A 328 -3.66 -9.19 19.91
CA GLU A 328 -4.93 -9.79 20.29
C GLU A 328 -6.01 -9.34 19.30
N PHE A 329 -6.62 -10.29 18.60
CA PHE A 329 -7.74 -9.98 17.72
C PHE A 329 -8.97 -9.55 18.50
N LEU A 330 -9.68 -8.56 17.96
CA LEU A 330 -10.88 -7.98 18.55
C LEU A 330 -12.12 -8.30 17.68
N PRO A 331 -13.28 -8.56 18.30
CA PRO A 331 -14.56 -8.59 17.57
C PRO A 331 -14.94 -7.21 17.03
N TRP A 332 -15.87 -7.20 16.11
CA TRP A 332 -16.43 -5.98 15.52
C TRP A 332 -17.52 -5.35 16.39
#